data_60d36a24a984bd0a4cd14495a2309471
#
_entry.id   60d36a24a984bd0a4cd14495a2309471
#
_cell.length_a   1.000
_cell.length_b   1.000
_cell.length_c   1.000
_cell.angle_alpha   90.00
_cell.angle_beta   90.00
_cell.angle_gamma   90.00
#
_symmetry.space_group_name_H-M   'P 1'
#
loop_
_entity.id
_entity.type
_entity.pdbx_description
1 polymer ?
#
loop_
_entity_poly.entity_id
_entity_poly.type
_entity_poly.pdbx_seq_one_letter_code
_entity_poly.pdbx_strand_id
1 'polypeptide(L)'
;MLTCMLPHLIGPSSTNKNGCKLTMTGEKKKKKRINRSILLAKKIIIKDGGTPQGIGEPSVYHAVVVIFLEFFAWGLLTTPMLTVLHQTFPQHTFLMNGLIHGVKGLLSFLSAPLIGALSDVWGRKSFLLLTVFFTCAPIPLMKISPWWYFAVISMSGVFAVTFSVIFAYVADITQEHERSTAYGLVSATFAASLVTSPAIGAYLSVAYGDTLVVILATAIALLDICFILVAVPESLPEKMRPASWGAPISWEQADPFASLRKVGQDSTVLLICITVFLSYLPEAGQYSSFFLYLRQVIGFTSETVAAFIAVVGILSILAQTVVLGILMRSIGNKNTILLGLGFQILQLAWYGFGSQPWMMWAAGAVAAMSSITFPAISAIVSRNADPDQQGVVQGMITGIRGLCNGLGPALYGFVFYLFHVELSEMDPAESTEKGAKPNMANPTDENLHACSRLGTTVIKHL
;
A
#
# COMPACT_ATOMS: atom_id res chain seq x y z
N MET A 1 -9.78 -17.27 -20.88
CA MET A 1 -9.79 -18.00 -22.14
C MET A 1 -9.77 -19.46 -21.81
N LEU A 2 -10.95 -19.99 -21.75
CA LEU A 2 -11.25 -21.42 -21.67
C LEU A 2 -11.17 -22.01 -23.09
N THR A 3 -10.88 -23.27 -23.16
CA THR A 3 -11.31 -24.22 -24.16
C THR A 3 -10.19 -24.91 -24.94
N CYS A 4 -10.43 -26.20 -25.00
CA CYS A 4 -9.91 -27.22 -25.93
C CYS A 4 -8.82 -28.14 -25.38
N MET A 5 -8.91 -29.44 -25.31
CA MET A 5 -9.81 -30.42 -25.97
C MET A 5 -9.70 -31.79 -25.28
N LEU A 6 -10.79 -32.49 -25.12
CA LEU A 6 -10.82 -33.95 -25.16
C LEU A 6 -10.81 -34.38 -26.63
N PRO A 7 -10.30 -35.59 -26.96
CA PRO A 7 -11.23 -36.61 -27.30
C PRO A 7 -10.86 -38.07 -26.92
N HIS A 8 -11.91 -38.85 -26.63
CA HIS A 8 -12.26 -40.21 -27.04
C HIS A 8 -11.17 -41.25 -27.35
N LEU A 9 -11.29 -42.42 -26.70
CA LEU A 9 -11.74 -43.66 -27.39
C LEU A 9 -11.84 -44.87 -26.42
N ILE A 10 -12.87 -45.62 -26.66
CA ILE A 10 -13.53 -46.80 -26.15
C ILE A 10 -12.70 -48.07 -26.28
N GLY A 11 -12.69 -48.93 -25.22
CA GLY A 11 -12.85 -50.37 -25.12
C GLY A 11 -11.67 -51.30 -25.48
N PRO A 12 -11.75 -52.61 -25.22
CA PRO A 12 -12.47 -53.31 -24.16
C PRO A 12 -11.58 -54.22 -23.24
N SER A 13 -12.19 -54.63 -22.13
CA SER A 13 -12.00 -55.87 -21.37
C SER A 13 -10.78 -56.75 -21.61
N SER A 14 -9.93 -56.90 -20.57
CA SER A 14 -9.38 -58.23 -20.22
C SER A 14 -9.04 -58.26 -18.72
N THR A 15 -9.64 -59.20 -18.05
CA THR A 15 -9.35 -59.65 -16.70
C THR A 15 -7.88 -60.04 -16.55
N ASN A 16 -7.17 -59.46 -15.60
CA ASN A 16 -5.96 -60.09 -15.15
C ASN A 16 -5.69 -59.84 -13.65
N LYS A 17 -5.46 -60.92 -12.95
CA LYS A 17 -5.08 -61.09 -11.57
C LYS A 17 -3.71 -60.42 -11.32
N ASN A 18 -3.66 -59.22 -10.80
CA ASN A 18 -2.46 -58.63 -10.19
C ASN A 18 -2.79 -57.43 -9.27
N GLY A 19 -3.82 -57.58 -8.44
CA GLY A 19 -4.28 -56.50 -7.51
C GLY A 19 -3.37 -56.19 -6.33
N CYS A 20 -2.25 -56.89 -6.13
CA CYS A 20 -1.42 -56.69 -4.93
C CYS A 20 -0.04 -56.07 -5.18
N LYS A 21 0.40 -55.91 -6.43
CA LYS A 21 1.69 -55.25 -6.75
C LYS A 21 1.58 -53.80 -7.15
N LEU A 22 0.41 -53.27 -7.48
CA LEU A 22 0.24 -51.87 -7.92
C LEU A 22 0.17 -50.90 -6.77
N THR A 23 -0.30 -51.27 -5.60
CA THR A 23 -0.34 -50.37 -4.41
C THR A 23 1.03 -50.07 -3.82
N MET A 24 1.92 -51.05 -3.77
CA MET A 24 3.29 -50.86 -3.27
C MET A 24 4.17 -50.02 -4.23
N THR A 25 3.96 -50.02 -5.53
CA THR A 25 4.69 -49.20 -6.49
C THR A 25 4.21 -47.74 -6.49
N GLY A 26 2.92 -47.50 -6.22
CA GLY A 26 2.35 -46.16 -6.08
C GLY A 26 2.89 -45.42 -4.85
N GLU A 27 2.96 -46.08 -3.70
CA GLU A 27 3.50 -45.52 -2.48
C GLU A 27 5.00 -45.28 -2.57
N LYS A 28 5.77 -46.20 -3.13
CA LYS A 28 7.20 -46.00 -3.40
C LYS A 28 7.46 -44.82 -4.36
N LYS A 29 6.64 -44.64 -5.42
CA LYS A 29 6.71 -43.51 -6.33
C LYS A 29 6.34 -42.19 -5.64
N LYS A 30 5.30 -42.18 -4.80
CA LYS A 30 4.88 -41.00 -4.02
C LYS A 30 5.96 -40.58 -2.98
N LYS A 31 6.51 -41.57 -2.25
CA LYS A 31 7.60 -41.34 -1.30
C LYS A 31 8.90 -40.90 -2.00
N LYS A 32 9.19 -41.42 -3.20
CA LYS A 32 10.33 -40.99 -4.02
C LYS A 32 10.15 -39.59 -4.62
N ARG A 33 8.91 -39.16 -4.95
CA ARG A 33 8.57 -37.80 -5.37
C ARG A 33 8.68 -36.82 -4.21
N ILE A 34 8.17 -37.15 -3.03
CA ILE A 34 8.25 -36.32 -1.84
C ILE A 34 9.73 -36.16 -1.40
N ASN A 35 10.51 -37.24 -1.40
CA ASN A 35 11.95 -37.15 -1.10
C ASN A 35 12.74 -36.35 -2.16
N ARG A 36 12.36 -36.40 -3.43
CA ARG A 36 12.95 -35.58 -4.48
C ARG A 36 12.59 -34.10 -4.32
N SER A 37 11.35 -33.80 -3.93
CA SER A 37 10.93 -32.42 -3.65
C SER A 37 11.64 -31.86 -2.41
N ILE A 38 11.81 -32.67 -1.36
CA ILE A 38 12.55 -32.28 -0.16
C ILE A 38 14.06 -32.14 -0.45
N LEU A 39 14.64 -33.02 -1.28
CA LEU A 39 16.04 -32.91 -1.72
C LEU A 39 16.26 -31.73 -2.67
N LEU A 40 15.31 -31.41 -3.53
CA LEU A 40 15.35 -30.21 -4.36
C LEU A 40 15.20 -28.94 -3.50
N ALA A 41 14.28 -28.93 -2.54
CA ALA A 41 14.16 -27.84 -1.59
C ALA A 41 15.43 -27.68 -0.76
N LYS A 42 16.03 -28.79 -0.28
CA LYS A 42 17.31 -28.76 0.45
C LYS A 42 18.50 -28.34 -0.43
N LYS A 43 18.48 -28.68 -1.73
CA LYS A 43 19.53 -28.26 -2.69
C LYS A 43 19.39 -26.79 -3.11
N ILE A 44 18.17 -26.23 -3.05
CA ILE A 44 17.88 -24.80 -3.26
C ILE A 44 18.33 -23.99 -2.03
N ILE A 45 18.21 -24.56 -0.83
CA ILE A 45 18.58 -23.91 0.44
C ILE A 45 20.10 -23.94 0.71
N ILE A 46 20.84 -24.90 0.13
CA ILE A 46 22.27 -25.08 0.37
C ILE A 46 23.04 -24.99 -0.96
N LYS A 47 23.09 -23.80 -1.51
CA LYS A 47 24.09 -23.47 -2.52
C LYS A 47 24.98 -22.38 -1.94
N ASP A 48 26.20 -22.78 -1.60
CA ASP A 48 27.32 -21.94 -1.18
C ASP A 48 27.04 -20.97 -0.02
N GLY A 49 27.56 -21.23 1.18
CA GLY A 49 27.88 -20.34 2.32
C GLY A 49 27.27 -18.92 2.39
N GLY A 50 26.35 -18.57 1.50
CA GLY A 50 25.63 -17.32 1.38
C GLY A 50 24.19 -17.46 1.86
N THR A 51 23.56 -16.35 2.14
CA THR A 51 22.14 -16.19 2.48
C THR A 51 21.25 -17.10 1.63
N PRO A 52 20.18 -17.69 2.20
CA PRO A 52 19.28 -18.54 1.44
C PRO A 52 18.76 -17.76 0.23
N GLN A 53 19.23 -18.13 -0.96
CA GLN A 53 18.70 -17.61 -2.20
C GLN A 53 17.26 -18.12 -2.31
N GLY A 54 16.30 -17.23 -2.61
CA GLY A 54 14.88 -17.56 -2.77
C GLY A 54 14.63 -18.57 -3.90
N ILE A 55 13.36 -18.76 -4.27
CA ILE A 55 12.95 -19.70 -5.31
C ILE A 55 12.99 -19.00 -6.67
N GLY A 56 13.90 -19.43 -7.54
CA GLY A 56 14.02 -18.92 -8.91
C GLY A 56 14.78 -17.60 -9.04
N GLU A 57 14.59 -16.91 -10.15
CA GLU A 57 15.17 -15.60 -10.41
C GLU A 57 14.31 -14.47 -9.83
N PRO A 58 14.93 -13.32 -9.45
CA PRO A 58 14.18 -12.15 -8.98
C PRO A 58 13.17 -11.69 -10.03
N SER A 59 11.92 -11.49 -9.60
CA SER A 59 10.81 -11.12 -10.48
C SER A 59 9.92 -10.06 -9.84
N VAL A 60 9.29 -9.21 -10.65
CA VAL A 60 8.28 -8.23 -10.22
C VAL A 60 7.13 -8.89 -9.45
N TYR A 61 6.79 -10.14 -9.78
CA TYR A 61 5.73 -10.88 -9.07
C TYR A 61 6.04 -11.14 -7.60
N HIS A 62 7.31 -11.27 -7.21
CA HIS A 62 7.67 -11.36 -5.78
C HIS A 62 7.31 -10.06 -5.05
N ALA A 63 7.61 -8.91 -5.65
CA ALA A 63 7.24 -7.61 -5.11
C ALA A 63 5.71 -7.43 -5.00
N VAL A 64 4.97 -7.87 -6.02
CA VAL A 64 3.50 -7.83 -6.07
C VAL A 64 2.88 -8.65 -4.93
N VAL A 65 3.37 -9.87 -4.69
CA VAL A 65 2.85 -10.73 -3.63
C VAL A 65 3.11 -10.14 -2.25
N VAL A 66 4.32 -9.64 -2.00
CA VAL A 66 4.67 -9.00 -0.72
C VAL A 66 3.78 -7.80 -0.45
N ILE A 67 3.65 -6.87 -1.39
CA ILE A 67 2.79 -5.69 -1.22
C ILE A 67 1.33 -6.10 -1.01
N PHE A 68 0.85 -7.11 -1.73
CA PHE A 68 -0.52 -7.58 -1.54
C PHE A 68 -0.74 -8.13 -0.13
N LEU A 69 0.11 -9.03 0.34
CA LEU A 69 -0.06 -9.68 1.64
C LEU A 69 0.09 -8.67 2.80
N GLU A 70 1.11 -7.82 2.77
CA GLU A 70 1.33 -6.80 3.80
C GLU A 70 0.14 -5.86 3.94
N PHE A 71 -0.28 -5.23 2.84
CA PHE A 71 -1.35 -4.24 2.89
C PHE A 71 -2.75 -4.86 2.99
N PHE A 72 -2.93 -6.10 2.57
CA PHE A 72 -4.16 -6.85 2.82
C PHE A 72 -4.33 -7.15 4.30
N ALA A 73 -3.26 -7.57 5.00
CA ALA A 73 -3.28 -7.77 6.45
C ALA A 73 -3.63 -6.47 7.20
N TRP A 74 -3.04 -5.34 6.80
CA TRP A 74 -3.35 -4.04 7.38
C TRP A 74 -4.78 -3.57 7.10
N GLY A 75 -5.27 -3.74 5.90
CA GLY A 75 -6.62 -3.32 5.53
C GLY A 75 -7.71 -4.10 6.24
N LEU A 76 -7.50 -5.39 6.55
CA LEU A 76 -8.42 -6.18 7.39
C LEU A 76 -8.63 -5.55 8.77
N LEU A 77 -7.60 -4.91 9.32
CA LEU A 77 -7.61 -4.34 10.67
C LEU A 77 -8.24 -2.96 10.77
N THR A 78 -8.71 -2.38 9.67
CA THR A 78 -9.29 -1.02 9.67
C THR A 78 -10.42 -0.88 10.69
N THR A 79 -11.38 -1.82 10.70
CA THR A 79 -12.51 -1.81 11.65
C THR A 79 -12.06 -2.14 13.08
N PRO A 80 -11.34 -3.24 13.35
CA PRO A 80 -10.85 -3.55 14.70
C PRO A 80 -9.99 -2.45 15.32
N MET A 81 -9.16 -1.78 14.51
CA MET A 81 -8.30 -0.70 14.97
C MET A 81 -9.13 0.49 15.48
N LEU A 82 -10.14 0.90 14.72
CA LEU A 82 -11.03 2.00 15.12
C LEU A 82 -11.80 1.67 16.39
N THR A 83 -12.29 0.44 16.51
CA THR A 83 -12.99 -0.05 17.71
C THR A 83 -12.08 0.02 18.94
N VAL A 84 -10.86 -0.52 18.85
CA VAL A 84 -9.89 -0.50 19.95
C VAL A 84 -9.45 0.93 20.29
N LEU A 85 -9.28 1.79 19.30
CA LEU A 85 -8.92 3.18 19.50
C LEU A 85 -10.03 3.94 20.26
N HIS A 86 -11.29 3.76 19.84
CA HIS A 86 -12.44 4.38 20.52
C HIS A 86 -12.62 3.86 21.95
N GLN A 87 -12.45 2.56 22.17
CA GLN A 87 -12.52 1.98 23.52
C GLN A 87 -11.41 2.46 24.44
N THR A 88 -10.21 2.71 23.90
CA THR A 88 -9.05 3.14 24.70
C THR A 88 -9.06 4.63 24.98
N PHE A 89 -9.50 5.44 24.01
CA PHE A 89 -9.50 6.91 24.06
C PHE A 89 -10.87 7.50 23.68
N PRO A 90 -11.93 7.25 24.43
CA PRO A 90 -13.29 7.63 24.03
C PRO A 90 -13.49 9.13 23.84
N GLN A 91 -12.80 9.96 24.63
CA GLN A 91 -12.93 11.44 24.55
C GLN A 91 -11.99 12.10 23.52
N HIS A 92 -10.95 11.40 23.08
CA HIS A 92 -9.87 11.96 22.24
C HIS A 92 -9.50 11.05 21.08
N THR A 93 -10.44 10.25 20.57
CA THR A 93 -10.20 9.27 19.50
C THR A 93 -9.53 9.90 18.29
N PHE A 94 -10.04 11.02 17.78
CA PHE A 94 -9.47 11.70 16.62
C PHE A 94 -8.06 12.26 16.86
N LEU A 95 -7.88 12.90 18.01
CA LEU A 95 -6.57 13.46 18.39
C LEU A 95 -5.53 12.37 18.48
N MET A 96 -5.86 11.24 19.11
CA MET A 96 -4.93 10.11 19.25
C MET A 96 -4.66 9.43 17.91
N ASN A 97 -5.66 9.28 17.05
CA ASN A 97 -5.47 8.78 15.69
C ASN A 97 -4.52 9.70 14.90
N GLY A 98 -4.77 11.01 14.93
CA GLY A 98 -3.90 11.99 14.29
C GLY A 98 -2.47 11.98 14.85
N LEU A 99 -2.31 11.85 16.16
CA LEU A 99 -0.99 11.76 16.80
C LEU A 99 -0.23 10.49 16.37
N ILE A 100 -0.89 9.33 16.38
CA ILE A 100 -0.27 8.06 15.95
C ILE A 100 0.21 8.15 14.50
N HIS A 101 -0.65 8.62 13.59
CA HIS A 101 -0.30 8.79 12.19
C HIS A 101 0.75 9.88 11.98
N GLY A 102 0.71 10.97 12.74
CA GLY A 102 1.69 12.04 12.72
C GLY A 102 3.08 11.56 13.13
N VAL A 103 3.19 10.86 14.26
CA VAL A 103 4.47 10.29 14.73
C VAL A 103 4.98 9.25 13.73
N LYS A 104 4.12 8.34 13.28
CA LYS A 104 4.46 7.34 12.27
C LYS A 104 4.99 7.98 10.98
N GLY A 105 4.33 9.02 10.48
CA GLY A 105 4.72 9.74 9.28
C GLY A 105 6.05 10.48 9.43
N LEU A 106 6.27 11.14 10.56
CA LEU A 106 7.53 11.83 10.86
C LEU A 106 8.71 10.83 10.96
N LEU A 107 8.52 9.73 11.67
CA LEU A 107 9.54 8.69 11.78
C LEU A 107 9.86 8.07 10.41
N SER A 108 8.83 7.80 9.59
CA SER A 108 9.01 7.30 8.22
C SER A 108 9.78 8.29 7.35
N PHE A 109 9.51 9.59 7.46
CA PHE A 109 10.27 10.62 6.74
C PHE A 109 11.75 10.60 7.06
N LEU A 110 12.09 10.49 8.35
CA LEU A 110 13.48 10.48 8.80
C LEU A 110 14.21 9.19 8.44
N SER A 111 13.52 8.04 8.52
CA SER A 111 14.14 6.72 8.35
C SER A 111 14.18 6.23 6.90
N ALA A 112 13.22 6.62 6.07
CA ALA A 112 13.06 6.05 4.72
C ALA A 112 14.31 6.24 3.84
N PRO A 113 14.96 7.41 3.76
CA PRO A 113 16.19 7.57 2.99
C PRO A 113 17.34 6.74 3.55
N LEU A 114 17.42 6.63 4.89
CA LEU A 114 18.47 5.84 5.55
C LEU A 114 18.30 4.35 5.30
N ILE A 115 17.09 3.82 5.48
CA ILE A 115 16.79 2.41 5.21
C ILE A 115 16.99 2.11 3.71
N GLY A 116 16.60 3.05 2.83
CA GLY A 116 16.87 2.97 1.41
C GLY A 116 18.37 2.82 1.12
N ALA A 117 19.20 3.71 1.66
CA ALA A 117 20.65 3.69 1.51
C ALA A 117 21.28 2.39 2.04
N LEU A 118 20.86 1.95 3.23
CA LEU A 118 21.34 0.70 3.82
C LEU A 118 20.95 -0.51 2.97
N SER A 119 19.74 -0.50 2.37
CA SER A 119 19.31 -1.58 1.47
C SER A 119 20.10 -1.63 0.16
N ASP A 120 20.64 -0.48 -0.30
CA ASP A 120 21.53 -0.42 -1.46
C ASP A 120 22.87 -1.14 -1.22
N VAL A 121 23.29 -1.24 0.03
CA VAL A 121 24.58 -1.86 0.42
C VAL A 121 24.44 -3.28 0.95
N TRP A 122 23.46 -3.52 1.85
CA TRP A 122 23.34 -4.78 2.58
C TRP A 122 22.37 -5.77 1.94
N GLY A 123 21.69 -5.40 0.89
CA GLY A 123 20.75 -6.24 0.15
C GLY A 123 19.30 -5.92 0.41
N ARG A 124 18.49 -6.06 -0.63
CA ARG A 124 17.06 -5.73 -0.61
C ARG A 124 16.24 -6.69 0.24
N LYS A 125 16.50 -7.99 0.10
CA LYS A 125 15.78 -9.04 0.82
C LYS A 125 15.83 -8.87 2.32
N SER A 126 17.00 -8.55 2.86
CA SER A 126 17.19 -8.38 4.31
C SER A 126 16.38 -7.20 4.86
N PHE A 127 16.39 -6.07 4.13
CA PHE A 127 15.62 -4.90 4.53
C PHE A 127 14.13 -5.05 4.27
N LEU A 128 13.73 -5.78 3.23
CA LEU A 128 12.34 -6.13 3.01
C LEU A 128 11.79 -6.98 4.18
N LEU A 129 12.55 -7.98 4.60
CA LEU A 129 12.20 -8.78 5.76
C LEU A 129 12.11 -7.94 7.04
N LEU A 130 13.08 -7.04 7.25
CA LEU A 130 13.13 -6.14 8.41
C LEU A 130 11.92 -5.21 8.45
N THR A 131 11.62 -4.55 7.33
CA THR A 131 10.50 -3.60 7.26
C THR A 131 9.16 -4.31 7.47
N VAL A 132 8.89 -5.40 6.78
CA VAL A 132 7.64 -6.17 6.93
C VAL A 132 7.50 -6.75 8.33
N PHE A 133 8.57 -7.28 8.91
CA PHE A 133 8.53 -7.81 10.28
C PHE A 133 8.12 -6.73 11.30
N PHE A 134 8.79 -5.57 11.30
CA PHE A 134 8.50 -4.52 12.27
C PHE A 134 7.21 -3.77 11.99
N THR A 135 6.76 -3.67 10.75
CA THR A 135 5.44 -3.11 10.44
C THR A 135 4.30 -4.03 10.85
N CYS A 136 4.49 -5.35 10.75
CA CYS A 136 3.46 -6.32 11.11
C CYS A 136 3.50 -6.74 12.60
N ALA A 137 4.60 -6.53 13.31
CA ALA A 137 4.75 -6.87 14.73
C ALA A 137 3.66 -6.27 15.65
N PRO A 138 3.11 -5.06 15.42
CA PRO A 138 2.02 -4.54 16.24
C PRO A 138 0.70 -5.32 16.13
N ILE A 139 0.46 -6.03 15.03
CA ILE A 139 -0.85 -6.67 14.76
C ILE A 139 -1.33 -7.56 15.91
N PRO A 140 -0.57 -8.55 16.39
CA PRO A 140 -1.01 -9.39 17.51
C PRO A 140 -1.14 -8.62 18.83
N LEU A 141 -0.38 -7.53 19.03
CA LEU A 141 -0.43 -6.74 20.25
C LEU A 141 -1.77 -6.06 20.47
N MET A 142 -2.55 -5.83 19.42
CA MET A 142 -3.90 -5.27 19.50
C MET A 142 -4.82 -6.03 20.47
N LYS A 143 -4.63 -7.36 20.59
CA LYS A 143 -5.43 -8.20 21.50
C LYS A 143 -4.77 -8.44 22.85
N ILE A 144 -3.44 -8.26 22.93
CA ILE A 144 -2.69 -8.48 24.19
C ILE A 144 -2.80 -7.22 25.06
N SER A 145 -2.51 -6.04 24.51
CA SER A 145 -2.57 -4.77 25.22
C SER A 145 -2.72 -3.61 24.23
N PRO A 146 -3.84 -2.85 24.29
CA PRO A 146 -4.04 -1.70 23.42
C PRO A 146 -2.95 -0.63 23.56
N TRP A 147 -2.45 -0.39 24.77
CA TRP A 147 -1.39 0.60 25.02
C TRP A 147 -0.07 0.23 24.33
N TRP A 148 0.35 -1.02 24.43
CA TRP A 148 1.52 -1.51 23.70
C TRP A 148 1.30 -1.50 22.21
N TYR A 149 0.08 -1.83 21.75
CA TYR A 149 -0.27 -1.74 20.33
C TYR A 149 -0.06 -0.32 19.79
N PHE A 150 -0.62 0.71 20.46
CA PHE A 150 -0.47 2.10 20.00
C PHE A 150 0.96 2.63 20.11
N ALA A 151 1.69 2.23 21.12
CA ALA A 151 3.11 2.60 21.26
C ALA A 151 3.94 1.98 20.13
N VAL A 152 3.80 0.67 19.87
CA VAL A 152 4.60 -0.05 18.87
C VAL A 152 4.19 0.35 17.46
N ILE A 153 2.89 0.59 17.17
CA ILE A 153 2.46 1.06 15.84
C ILE A 153 2.99 2.46 15.52
N SER A 154 3.07 3.36 16.51
CA SER A 154 3.67 4.67 16.33
C SER A 154 5.16 4.57 16.02
N MET A 155 5.89 3.72 16.77
CA MET A 155 7.32 3.47 16.57
C MET A 155 7.60 2.69 15.29
N SER A 156 6.67 1.84 14.82
CA SER A 156 6.81 1.10 13.56
C SER A 156 6.96 2.02 12.33
N GLY A 157 6.65 3.31 12.49
CA GLY A 157 6.90 4.33 11.46
C GLY A 157 8.35 4.34 10.96
N VAL A 158 9.32 4.00 11.80
CA VAL A 158 10.74 3.85 11.40
C VAL A 158 10.89 2.81 10.28
N PHE A 159 10.10 1.74 10.30
CA PHE A 159 10.18 0.64 9.35
C PHE A 159 9.04 0.66 8.31
N ALA A 160 8.10 1.60 8.40
CA ALA A 160 6.97 1.72 7.47
C ALA A 160 7.40 2.29 6.11
N VAL A 161 8.43 1.70 5.52
CA VAL A 161 9.12 2.16 4.30
C VAL A 161 9.26 1.04 3.27
N THR A 162 8.44 0.00 3.36
CA THR A 162 8.45 -1.18 2.48
C THR A 162 8.40 -0.79 1.00
N PHE A 163 7.62 0.24 0.63
CA PHE A 163 7.57 0.74 -0.75
C PHE A 163 8.94 1.20 -1.28
N SER A 164 9.77 1.82 -0.44
CA SER A 164 11.11 2.24 -0.83
C SER A 164 11.96 1.04 -1.25
N VAL A 165 11.98 0.00 -0.41
CA VAL A 165 12.76 -1.22 -0.66
C VAL A 165 12.20 -2.00 -1.85
N ILE A 166 10.87 -2.12 -1.97
CA ILE A 166 10.20 -2.81 -3.07
C ILE A 166 10.47 -2.11 -4.42
N PHE A 167 10.38 -0.77 -4.47
CA PHE A 167 10.64 -0.05 -5.71
C PHE A 167 12.11 -0.12 -6.11
N ALA A 168 13.03 -0.10 -5.14
CA ALA A 168 14.44 -0.35 -5.41
C ALA A 168 14.67 -1.79 -5.90
N TYR A 169 14.03 -2.79 -5.27
CA TYR A 169 14.04 -4.18 -5.72
C TYR A 169 13.57 -4.32 -7.17
N VAL A 170 12.46 -3.68 -7.52
CA VAL A 170 11.93 -3.68 -8.89
C VAL A 170 12.85 -2.96 -9.86
N ALA A 171 13.50 -1.86 -9.44
CA ALA A 171 14.48 -1.15 -10.26
C ALA A 171 15.69 -2.00 -10.62
N ASP A 172 16.14 -2.83 -9.67
CA ASP A 172 17.30 -3.71 -9.87
C ASP A 172 17.07 -4.80 -10.94
N ILE A 173 15.81 -5.23 -11.11
CA ILE A 173 15.43 -6.36 -11.98
C ILE A 173 14.73 -5.96 -13.27
N THR A 174 14.42 -4.67 -13.45
CA THR A 174 13.72 -4.18 -14.65
C THR A 174 14.58 -3.21 -15.45
N GLN A 175 14.40 -3.24 -16.77
CA GLN A 175 15.01 -2.26 -17.64
C GLN A 175 14.31 -0.91 -17.50
N GLU A 176 15.02 0.18 -17.76
CA GLU A 176 14.52 1.54 -17.55
C GLU A 176 13.17 1.83 -18.24
N HIS A 177 12.95 1.29 -19.42
CA HIS A 177 11.72 1.49 -20.19
C HIS A 177 10.53 0.69 -19.66
N GLU A 178 10.76 -0.36 -18.85
CA GLU A 178 9.75 -1.23 -18.26
C GLU A 178 9.41 -0.83 -16.82
N ARG A 179 10.27 -0.04 -16.15
CA ARG A 179 10.12 0.35 -14.74
C ARG A 179 8.77 0.99 -14.44
N SER A 180 8.28 1.86 -15.31
CA SER A 180 7.00 2.52 -15.11
C SER A 180 5.82 1.55 -15.08
N THR A 181 5.84 0.55 -15.96
CA THR A 181 4.80 -0.49 -15.99
C THR A 181 4.89 -1.40 -14.76
N ALA A 182 6.10 -1.76 -14.35
CA ALA A 182 6.34 -2.57 -13.15
C ALA A 182 5.91 -1.82 -11.87
N TYR A 183 6.25 -0.54 -11.73
CA TYR A 183 5.80 0.30 -10.61
C TYR A 183 4.28 0.51 -10.61
N GLY A 184 3.70 0.65 -11.80
CA GLY A 184 2.25 0.70 -11.97
C GLY A 184 1.57 -0.57 -11.48
N LEU A 185 2.12 -1.73 -11.79
CA LEU A 185 1.60 -3.03 -11.33
C LEU A 185 1.66 -3.16 -9.80
N VAL A 186 2.79 -2.80 -9.18
CA VAL A 186 2.96 -2.81 -7.71
C VAL A 186 1.98 -1.84 -7.04
N SER A 187 1.84 -0.62 -7.58
CA SER A 187 0.92 0.38 -7.06
C SER A 187 -0.56 -0.04 -7.23
N ALA A 188 -0.90 -0.66 -8.36
CA ALA A 188 -2.24 -1.21 -8.61
C ALA A 188 -2.58 -2.35 -7.64
N THR A 189 -1.60 -3.20 -7.31
CA THR A 189 -1.76 -4.28 -6.33
C THR A 189 -2.01 -3.71 -4.92
N PHE A 190 -1.29 -2.66 -4.55
CA PHE A 190 -1.56 -1.92 -3.31
C PHE A 190 -2.99 -1.38 -3.28
N ALA A 191 -3.44 -0.73 -4.35
CA ALA A 191 -4.81 -0.24 -4.46
C ALA A 191 -5.84 -1.38 -4.36
N ALA A 192 -5.58 -2.51 -5.01
CA ALA A 192 -6.45 -3.69 -4.95
C ALA A 192 -6.57 -4.24 -3.52
N SER A 193 -5.46 -4.32 -2.79
CA SER A 193 -5.47 -4.78 -1.39
C SER A 193 -6.27 -3.84 -0.49
N LEU A 194 -6.09 -2.52 -0.63
CA LEU A 194 -6.80 -1.52 0.18
C LEU A 194 -8.30 -1.39 -0.15
N VAL A 195 -8.73 -1.79 -1.34
CA VAL A 195 -10.16 -1.81 -1.70
C VAL A 195 -10.83 -3.05 -1.13
N THR A 196 -10.19 -4.20 -1.23
CA THR A 196 -10.81 -5.50 -0.89
C THR A 196 -10.74 -5.81 0.60
N SER A 197 -9.61 -5.53 1.25
CA SER A 197 -9.37 -5.96 2.63
C SER A 197 -10.26 -5.28 3.68
N PRO A 198 -10.53 -3.95 3.66
CA PRO A 198 -11.40 -3.34 4.65
C PRO A 198 -12.84 -3.86 4.60
N ALA A 199 -13.36 -4.12 3.39
CA ALA A 199 -14.70 -4.68 3.22
C ALA A 199 -14.81 -6.09 3.80
N ILE A 200 -13.81 -6.94 3.52
CA ILE A 200 -13.74 -8.30 4.08
C ILE A 200 -13.55 -8.22 5.60
N GLY A 201 -12.67 -7.34 6.08
CA GLY A 201 -12.41 -7.15 7.50
C GLY A 201 -13.67 -6.70 8.28
N ALA A 202 -14.40 -5.74 7.73
CA ALA A 202 -15.66 -5.28 8.34
C ALA A 202 -16.72 -6.39 8.37
N TYR A 203 -16.90 -7.14 7.28
CA TYR A 203 -17.82 -8.27 7.26
C TYR A 203 -17.46 -9.34 8.30
N LEU A 204 -16.19 -9.74 8.35
CA LEU A 204 -15.72 -10.74 9.32
C LEU A 204 -15.83 -10.24 10.77
N SER A 205 -15.56 -8.97 11.01
CA SER A 205 -15.68 -8.35 12.33
C SER A 205 -17.13 -8.41 12.83
N VAL A 206 -18.12 -8.09 12.00
CA VAL A 206 -19.54 -8.17 12.33
C VAL A 206 -20.02 -9.61 12.49
N ALA A 207 -19.61 -10.52 11.61
CA ALA A 207 -20.10 -11.90 11.59
C ALA A 207 -19.46 -12.79 12.67
N TYR A 208 -18.17 -12.59 12.96
CA TYR A 208 -17.36 -13.50 13.79
C TYR A 208 -16.57 -12.79 14.90
N GLY A 209 -16.66 -11.47 14.96
CA GLY A 209 -15.97 -10.65 15.95
C GLY A 209 -14.53 -10.28 15.58
N ASP A 210 -14.04 -9.19 16.18
CA ASP A 210 -12.72 -8.60 15.91
C ASP A 210 -11.53 -9.55 16.15
N THR A 211 -11.71 -10.50 17.07
CA THR A 211 -10.64 -11.46 17.42
C THR A 211 -10.24 -12.34 16.24
N LEU A 212 -11.23 -12.85 15.48
CA LEU A 212 -10.95 -13.64 14.28
C LEU A 212 -10.20 -12.82 13.23
N VAL A 213 -10.60 -11.55 13.04
CA VAL A 213 -9.95 -10.66 12.06
C VAL A 213 -8.48 -10.42 12.41
N VAL A 214 -8.17 -10.18 13.70
CA VAL A 214 -6.77 -10.00 14.16
C VAL A 214 -5.95 -11.28 14.00
N ILE A 215 -6.53 -12.45 14.30
CA ILE A 215 -5.84 -13.74 14.09
C ILE A 215 -5.57 -13.96 12.60
N LEU A 216 -6.55 -13.71 11.74
CA LEU A 216 -6.40 -13.86 10.29
C LEU A 216 -5.34 -12.90 9.73
N ALA A 217 -5.38 -11.63 10.13
CA ALA A 217 -4.38 -10.64 9.73
C ALA A 217 -2.97 -11.03 10.21
N THR A 218 -2.84 -11.55 11.43
CA THR A 218 -1.56 -12.07 11.95
C THR A 218 -1.07 -13.27 11.14
N ALA A 219 -1.96 -14.19 10.78
CA ALA A 219 -1.61 -15.35 9.95
C ALA A 219 -1.13 -14.94 8.55
N ILE A 220 -1.79 -13.96 7.92
CA ILE A 220 -1.38 -13.41 6.63
C ILE A 220 -0.03 -12.69 6.74
N ALA A 221 0.21 -11.91 7.79
CA ALA A 221 1.49 -11.26 8.04
C ALA A 221 2.63 -12.29 8.24
N LEU A 222 2.38 -13.37 8.96
CA LEU A 222 3.35 -14.46 9.10
C LEU A 222 3.59 -15.18 7.76
N LEU A 223 2.54 -15.36 6.95
CA LEU A 223 2.67 -15.92 5.60
C LEU A 223 3.55 -15.04 4.73
N ASP A 224 3.40 -13.72 4.80
CA ASP A 224 4.24 -12.76 4.07
C ASP A 224 5.72 -12.84 4.48
N ILE A 225 5.99 -12.84 5.78
CA ILE A 225 7.35 -13.03 6.30
C ILE A 225 7.94 -14.37 5.82
N CYS A 226 7.17 -15.47 5.89
CA CYS A 226 7.61 -16.77 5.39
C CYS A 226 7.84 -16.74 3.87
N PHE A 227 6.99 -16.04 3.12
CA PHE A 227 7.15 -15.89 1.68
C PHE A 227 8.44 -15.14 1.34
N ILE A 228 8.75 -14.04 2.03
CA ILE A 228 9.99 -13.30 1.84
C ILE A 228 11.20 -14.18 2.14
N LEU A 229 11.17 -14.92 3.26
CA LEU A 229 12.28 -15.80 3.68
C LEU A 229 12.56 -16.89 2.64
N VAL A 230 11.52 -17.57 2.17
CA VAL A 230 11.64 -18.79 1.37
C VAL A 230 11.64 -18.51 -0.14
N ALA A 231 10.74 -17.64 -0.61
CA ALA A 231 10.48 -17.47 -2.03
C ALA A 231 11.22 -16.27 -2.65
N VAL A 232 11.32 -15.14 -1.94
CA VAL A 232 11.91 -13.93 -2.52
C VAL A 232 13.42 -14.06 -2.64
N PRO A 233 13.99 -14.03 -3.86
CA PRO A 233 15.45 -14.00 -4.05
C PRO A 233 16.00 -12.59 -3.85
N GLU A 234 17.31 -12.47 -3.60
CA GLU A 234 17.99 -11.17 -3.55
C GLU A 234 18.12 -10.57 -4.95
N SER A 235 17.73 -9.30 -5.09
CA SER A 235 17.78 -8.58 -6.38
C SER A 235 19.06 -7.77 -6.60
N LEU A 236 19.79 -7.45 -5.53
CA LEU A 236 21.00 -6.65 -5.64
C LEU A 236 22.05 -7.37 -6.50
N PRO A 237 22.66 -6.71 -7.53
CA PRO A 237 23.65 -7.30 -8.39
C PRO A 237 24.85 -7.88 -7.61
N GLU A 238 25.37 -9.03 -8.05
CA GLU A 238 26.46 -9.74 -7.33
C GLU A 238 27.70 -8.87 -7.08
N LYS A 239 27.98 -7.94 -7.99
CA LYS A 239 29.12 -7.00 -7.88
C LYS A 239 28.97 -5.99 -6.75
N MET A 240 27.73 -5.75 -6.29
CA MET A 240 27.40 -4.79 -5.23
C MET A 240 27.13 -5.48 -3.89
N ARG A 241 27.03 -6.82 -3.88
CA ARG A 241 26.80 -7.58 -2.66
C ARG A 241 28.06 -7.64 -1.80
N PRO A 242 27.95 -7.51 -0.46
CA PRO A 242 29.04 -7.79 0.44
C PRO A 242 29.47 -9.26 0.29
N ALA A 243 30.77 -9.52 0.35
CA ALA A 243 31.36 -10.84 0.08
C ALA A 243 30.85 -11.96 1.04
N SER A 244 30.37 -11.61 2.21
CA SER A 244 29.70 -12.53 3.15
C SER A 244 28.84 -11.76 4.15
N TRP A 245 27.82 -12.43 4.71
CA TRP A 245 27.09 -11.91 5.87
C TRP A 245 28.08 -11.73 7.04
N GLY A 246 28.17 -10.50 7.58
CA GLY A 246 29.09 -10.15 8.65
C GLY A 246 30.50 -9.77 8.19
N ALA A 247 30.79 -9.65 6.89
CA ALA A 247 32.00 -9.00 6.43
C ALA A 247 32.06 -7.56 6.97
N PRO A 248 33.21 -7.10 7.51
CA PRO A 248 33.34 -5.73 7.96
C PRO A 248 33.14 -4.79 6.76
N ILE A 249 32.01 -4.14 6.75
CA ILE A 249 31.70 -3.11 5.75
C ILE A 249 32.57 -1.92 6.12
N SER A 250 33.37 -1.43 5.16
CA SER A 250 34.03 -0.16 5.34
C SER A 250 32.93 0.91 5.43
N TRP A 251 32.78 1.54 6.60
CA TRP A 251 31.80 2.60 6.82
C TRP A 251 31.94 3.73 5.81
N GLU A 252 33.11 3.93 5.24
CA GLU A 252 33.39 4.87 4.16
C GLU A 252 32.65 4.54 2.84
N GLN A 253 32.42 3.24 2.55
CA GLN A 253 31.66 2.81 1.35
C GLN A 253 30.17 2.70 1.61
N ALA A 254 29.77 2.50 2.86
CA ALA A 254 28.39 2.29 3.30
C ALA A 254 27.79 3.50 4.01
N ASP A 255 28.41 4.68 3.95
CA ASP A 255 27.91 5.86 4.61
C ASP A 255 26.57 6.31 3.98
N PRO A 256 25.42 6.05 4.65
CA PRO A 256 24.11 6.42 4.15
C PRO A 256 23.93 7.94 4.10
N PHE A 257 24.66 8.68 4.94
CA PHE A 257 24.60 10.15 4.95
C PHE A 257 25.35 10.76 3.76
N ALA A 258 26.46 10.14 3.32
CA ALA A 258 27.16 10.54 2.13
C ALA A 258 26.30 10.34 0.87
N SER A 259 25.62 9.17 0.78
CA SER A 259 24.69 8.86 -0.31
C SER A 259 23.51 9.84 -0.31
N LEU A 260 22.91 10.10 0.85
CA LEU A 260 21.81 11.06 1.01
C LEU A 260 22.24 12.49 0.63
N ARG A 261 23.46 12.90 1.03
CA ARG A 261 24.02 14.21 0.67
C ARG A 261 24.27 14.35 -0.82
N LYS A 262 24.80 13.30 -1.46
CA LYS A 262 25.04 13.26 -2.93
C LYS A 262 23.73 13.41 -3.69
N VAL A 263 22.70 12.63 -3.33
CA VAL A 263 21.39 12.69 -3.96
C VAL A 263 20.67 14.01 -3.67
N GLY A 264 20.79 14.55 -2.46
CA GLY A 264 20.21 15.84 -2.07
C GLY A 264 20.85 17.06 -2.74
N GLN A 265 22.02 16.91 -3.37
CA GLN A 265 22.65 17.96 -4.19
C GLN A 265 22.15 17.94 -5.64
N ASP A 266 21.49 16.88 -6.09
CA ASP A 266 20.88 16.82 -7.43
C ASP A 266 19.61 17.70 -7.44
N SER A 267 19.70 18.81 -8.17
CA SER A 267 18.61 19.78 -8.31
C SER A 267 17.33 19.14 -8.93
N THR A 268 17.49 18.13 -9.77
CA THR A 268 16.35 17.41 -10.40
C THR A 268 15.60 16.60 -9.35
N VAL A 269 16.31 15.84 -8.54
CA VAL A 269 15.72 15.04 -7.46
C VAL A 269 15.06 15.94 -6.43
N LEU A 270 15.72 17.03 -6.05
CA LEU A 270 15.15 18.01 -5.10
C LEU A 270 13.85 18.62 -5.63
N LEU A 271 13.82 19.03 -6.91
CA LEU A 271 12.61 19.58 -7.52
C LEU A 271 11.47 18.56 -7.55
N ILE A 272 11.76 17.29 -7.82
CA ILE A 272 10.77 16.22 -7.78
C ILE A 272 10.26 16.03 -6.34
N CYS A 273 11.14 16.05 -5.34
CA CYS A 273 10.76 15.96 -3.93
C CYS A 273 9.80 17.09 -3.50
N ILE A 274 10.08 18.33 -3.92
CA ILE A 274 9.19 19.48 -3.67
C ILE A 274 7.85 19.27 -4.38
N THR A 275 7.86 18.80 -5.62
CA THR A 275 6.62 18.50 -6.37
C THR A 275 5.79 17.44 -5.66
N VAL A 276 6.41 16.35 -5.18
CA VAL A 276 5.72 15.31 -4.41
C VAL A 276 5.12 15.86 -3.13
N PHE A 277 5.87 16.68 -2.39
CA PHE A 277 5.36 17.28 -1.16
C PHE A 277 4.14 18.16 -1.41
N LEU A 278 4.25 19.10 -2.36
CA LEU A 278 3.16 20.03 -2.69
C LEU A 278 1.92 19.35 -3.28
N SER A 279 2.11 18.29 -4.06
CA SER A 279 0.99 17.54 -4.65
C SER A 279 0.33 16.59 -3.66
N TYR A 280 1.13 15.87 -2.87
CA TYR A 280 0.62 14.81 -2.03
C TYR A 280 0.07 15.30 -0.68
N LEU A 281 0.54 16.45 -0.17
CA LEU A 281 0.05 17.00 1.09
C LEU A 281 -1.46 17.32 1.08
N PRO A 282 -2.03 17.98 0.05
CA PRO A 282 -3.48 18.16 -0.06
C PRO A 282 -4.24 16.85 -0.22
N GLU A 283 -3.70 15.89 -0.99
CA GLU A 283 -4.32 14.58 -1.20
C GLU A 283 -4.41 13.79 0.11
N ALA A 284 -3.33 13.74 0.89
CA ALA A 284 -3.30 13.06 2.18
C ALA A 284 -4.28 13.67 3.19
N GLY A 285 -4.41 14.99 3.20
CA GLY A 285 -5.38 15.70 4.04
C GLY A 285 -6.83 15.42 3.60
N GLN A 286 -7.09 15.50 2.30
CA GLN A 286 -8.40 15.16 1.75
C GLN A 286 -8.83 13.74 2.14
N TYR A 287 -7.93 12.77 2.00
CA TYR A 287 -8.25 11.36 2.27
C TYR A 287 -8.75 11.13 3.71
N SER A 288 -8.28 11.91 4.66
CA SER A 288 -8.67 11.77 6.08
C SER A 288 -10.10 12.23 6.36
N SER A 289 -10.62 13.22 5.64
CA SER A 289 -11.90 13.86 5.90
C SER A 289 -12.97 13.58 4.82
N PHE A 290 -12.56 13.05 3.67
CA PHE A 290 -13.41 12.91 2.49
C PHE A 290 -14.62 11.98 2.71
N PHE A 291 -14.42 10.84 3.38
CA PHE A 291 -15.52 9.91 3.63
C PHE A 291 -16.55 10.46 4.62
N LEU A 292 -16.10 11.25 5.57
CA LEU A 292 -16.97 11.94 6.49
C LEU A 292 -17.81 13.00 5.74
N TYR A 293 -17.17 13.75 4.84
CA TYR A 293 -17.84 14.70 3.95
C TYR A 293 -18.91 14.02 3.08
N LEU A 294 -18.58 12.88 2.43
CA LEU A 294 -19.54 12.13 1.61
C LEU A 294 -20.77 11.70 2.41
N ARG A 295 -20.60 11.30 3.67
CA ARG A 295 -21.70 10.85 4.53
C ARG A 295 -22.53 12.01 5.05
N GLN A 296 -21.90 13.05 5.59
CA GLN A 296 -22.59 14.13 6.31
C GLN A 296 -23.12 15.22 5.39
N VAL A 297 -22.38 15.59 4.35
CA VAL A 297 -22.73 16.71 3.47
C VAL A 297 -23.45 16.23 2.21
N ILE A 298 -22.94 15.18 1.57
CA ILE A 298 -23.54 14.66 0.32
C ILE A 298 -24.67 13.67 0.60
N GLY A 299 -24.72 13.09 1.80
CA GLY A 299 -25.77 12.16 2.21
C GLY A 299 -25.59 10.73 1.70
N PHE A 300 -24.34 10.30 1.41
CA PHE A 300 -24.07 8.93 1.01
C PHE A 300 -24.30 7.97 2.17
N THR A 301 -25.01 6.88 1.89
CA THR A 301 -25.14 5.76 2.84
C THR A 301 -23.81 5.00 2.93
N SER A 302 -23.61 4.20 3.97
CA SER A 302 -22.41 3.37 4.11
C SER A 302 -22.21 2.43 2.92
N GLU A 303 -23.29 1.91 2.34
CA GLU A 303 -23.27 1.06 1.13
C GLU A 303 -22.81 1.84 -0.10
N THR A 304 -23.32 3.07 -0.27
CA THR A 304 -22.91 3.94 -1.39
C THR A 304 -21.44 4.35 -1.28
N VAL A 305 -20.95 4.63 -0.06
CA VAL A 305 -19.52 4.90 0.17
C VAL A 305 -18.67 3.67 -0.16
N ALA A 306 -19.08 2.49 0.26
CA ALA A 306 -18.36 1.25 -0.06
C ALA A 306 -18.33 0.99 -1.58
N ALA A 307 -19.47 1.18 -2.28
CA ALA A 307 -19.55 1.10 -3.73
C ALA A 307 -18.65 2.13 -4.42
N PHE A 308 -18.64 3.37 -3.91
CA PHE A 308 -17.77 4.43 -4.41
C PHE A 308 -16.28 4.04 -4.31
N ILE A 309 -15.83 3.58 -3.15
CA ILE A 309 -14.45 3.11 -2.94
C ILE A 309 -14.11 1.98 -3.91
N ALA A 310 -15.01 1.01 -4.08
CA ALA A 310 -14.80 -0.12 -4.98
C ALA A 310 -14.66 0.31 -6.44
N VAL A 311 -15.55 1.17 -6.92
CA VAL A 311 -15.53 1.67 -8.32
C VAL A 311 -14.28 2.50 -8.58
N VAL A 312 -13.99 3.48 -7.71
CA VAL A 312 -12.78 4.32 -7.85
C VAL A 312 -11.50 3.47 -7.76
N GLY A 313 -11.48 2.47 -6.88
CA GLY A 313 -10.37 1.55 -6.75
C GLY A 313 -10.14 0.71 -8.01
N ILE A 314 -11.20 0.14 -8.60
CA ILE A 314 -11.10 -0.60 -9.86
C ILE A 314 -10.62 0.30 -11.00
N LEU A 315 -11.15 1.52 -11.11
CA LEU A 315 -10.71 2.49 -12.10
C LEU A 315 -9.23 2.88 -11.90
N SER A 316 -8.78 3.02 -10.64
CA SER A 316 -7.38 3.29 -10.31
C SER A 316 -6.45 2.14 -10.71
N ILE A 317 -6.87 0.89 -10.51
CA ILE A 317 -6.11 -0.28 -10.95
C ILE A 317 -5.97 -0.26 -12.48
N LEU A 318 -7.05 -0.01 -13.21
CA LEU A 318 -7.01 0.10 -14.67
C LEU A 318 -6.12 1.27 -15.14
N ALA A 319 -6.21 2.42 -14.46
CA ALA A 319 -5.36 3.57 -14.77
C ALA A 319 -3.87 3.25 -14.58
N GLN A 320 -3.49 2.60 -13.49
CA GLN A 320 -2.09 2.28 -13.18
C GLN A 320 -1.53 1.13 -14.01
N THR A 321 -2.34 0.17 -14.43
CA THR A 321 -1.88 -0.98 -15.21
C THR A 321 -1.91 -0.75 -16.72
N VAL A 322 -2.98 -0.16 -17.23
CA VAL A 322 -3.20 0.00 -18.68
C VAL A 322 -2.87 1.42 -19.14
N VAL A 323 -3.53 2.43 -18.53
CA VAL A 323 -3.43 3.81 -19.01
C VAL A 323 -2.03 4.37 -18.82
N LEU A 324 -1.40 4.12 -17.67
CA LEU A 324 -0.02 4.53 -17.39
C LEU A 324 0.95 4.02 -18.46
N GLY A 325 0.87 2.72 -18.82
CA GLY A 325 1.74 2.13 -19.83
C GLY A 325 1.56 2.76 -21.21
N ILE A 326 0.33 3.09 -21.59
CA ILE A 326 0.02 3.76 -22.86
C ILE A 326 0.56 5.19 -22.85
N LEU A 327 0.30 5.97 -21.79
CA LEU A 327 0.74 7.36 -21.68
C LEU A 327 2.26 7.49 -21.66
N MET A 328 2.95 6.63 -20.91
CA MET A 328 4.40 6.65 -20.83
C MET A 328 5.08 6.41 -22.20
N ARG A 329 4.46 5.59 -23.05
CA ARG A 329 4.95 5.31 -24.40
C ARG A 329 4.57 6.40 -25.41
N SER A 330 3.42 7.03 -25.28
CA SER A 330 2.87 7.99 -26.25
C SER A 330 3.36 9.42 -26.02
N ILE A 331 3.32 9.90 -24.78
CA ILE A 331 3.64 11.30 -24.44
C ILE A 331 4.89 11.44 -23.57
N GLY A 332 5.46 10.32 -23.10
CA GLY A 332 6.67 10.27 -22.30
C GLY A 332 6.47 10.59 -20.82
N ASN A 333 7.51 10.36 -20.01
CA ASN A 333 7.44 10.36 -18.56
C ASN A 333 7.01 11.73 -17.98
N LYS A 334 7.66 12.81 -18.43
CA LYS A 334 7.38 14.18 -17.90
C LYS A 334 5.95 14.60 -18.16
N ASN A 335 5.44 14.40 -19.38
CA ASN A 335 4.09 14.80 -19.75
C ASN A 335 3.03 13.93 -19.06
N THR A 336 3.33 12.65 -18.82
CA THR A 336 2.45 11.76 -18.04
C THR A 336 2.29 12.25 -16.61
N ILE A 337 3.37 12.69 -15.95
CA ILE A 337 3.32 13.27 -14.61
C ILE A 337 2.54 14.57 -14.61
N LEU A 338 2.80 15.47 -15.56
CA LEU A 338 2.04 16.73 -15.67
C LEU A 338 0.56 16.50 -15.90
N LEU A 339 0.20 15.52 -16.71
CA LEU A 339 -1.19 15.12 -16.93
C LEU A 339 -1.83 14.58 -15.66
N GLY A 340 -1.13 13.71 -14.93
CA GLY A 340 -1.59 13.16 -13.65
C GLY A 340 -1.80 14.25 -12.59
N LEU A 341 -0.87 15.20 -12.47
CA LEU A 341 -1.02 16.38 -11.61
C LEU A 341 -2.19 17.27 -12.04
N GLY A 342 -2.41 17.42 -13.35
CA GLY A 342 -3.57 18.13 -13.88
C GLY A 342 -4.89 17.48 -13.46
N PHE A 343 -4.99 16.16 -13.55
CA PHE A 343 -6.14 15.40 -13.03
C PHE A 343 -6.29 15.56 -11.51
N GLN A 344 -5.21 15.61 -10.77
CA GLN A 344 -5.24 15.80 -9.32
C GLN A 344 -5.77 17.20 -8.94
N ILE A 345 -5.33 18.25 -9.61
CA ILE A 345 -5.86 19.61 -9.41
C ILE A 345 -7.33 19.65 -9.75
N LEU A 346 -7.72 19.08 -10.90
CA LEU A 346 -9.11 19.02 -11.33
C LEU A 346 -10.00 18.25 -10.32
N GLN A 347 -9.54 17.13 -9.84
CA GLN A 347 -10.21 16.33 -8.81
C GLN A 347 -10.45 17.13 -7.53
N LEU A 348 -9.40 17.76 -6.98
CA LEU A 348 -9.50 18.54 -5.74
C LEU A 348 -10.46 19.72 -5.90
N ALA A 349 -10.37 20.45 -7.02
CA ALA A 349 -11.31 21.52 -7.34
C ALA A 349 -12.74 21.01 -7.47
N TRP A 350 -12.93 19.88 -8.15
CA TRP A 350 -14.26 19.30 -8.34
C TRP A 350 -14.90 18.82 -7.04
N TYR A 351 -14.12 18.21 -6.15
CA TYR A 351 -14.61 17.86 -4.81
C TYR A 351 -14.97 19.09 -3.97
N GLY A 352 -14.22 20.20 -4.12
CA GLY A 352 -14.50 21.43 -3.40
C GLY A 352 -15.76 22.17 -3.87
N PHE A 353 -16.12 22.07 -5.15
CA PHE A 353 -17.30 22.74 -5.73
C PHE A 353 -18.51 21.81 -5.90
N GLY A 354 -18.30 20.50 -5.83
CA GLY A 354 -19.35 19.52 -6.06
C GLY A 354 -20.34 19.45 -4.91
N SER A 355 -21.63 19.62 -5.22
CA SER A 355 -22.72 19.53 -4.25
C SER A 355 -23.68 18.37 -4.52
N GLN A 356 -23.59 17.75 -5.70
CA GLN A 356 -24.50 16.69 -6.12
C GLN A 356 -23.83 15.31 -6.10
N PRO A 357 -24.55 14.23 -5.75
CA PRO A 357 -23.99 12.88 -5.72
C PRO A 357 -23.28 12.44 -7.01
N TRP A 358 -23.87 12.74 -8.18
CA TRP A 358 -23.26 12.38 -9.47
C TRP A 358 -21.93 13.10 -9.73
N MET A 359 -21.77 14.33 -9.19
CA MET A 359 -20.51 15.08 -9.29
C MET A 359 -19.40 14.39 -8.50
N MET A 360 -19.72 13.76 -7.35
CA MET A 360 -18.75 12.98 -6.58
C MET A 360 -18.28 11.74 -7.35
N TRP A 361 -19.19 11.04 -8.02
CA TRP A 361 -18.84 9.91 -8.88
C TRP A 361 -17.94 10.31 -10.04
N ALA A 362 -18.25 11.41 -10.73
CA ALA A 362 -17.42 11.94 -11.81
C ALA A 362 -16.04 12.37 -11.30
N ALA A 363 -15.97 13.07 -10.17
CA ALA A 363 -14.71 13.46 -9.54
C ALA A 363 -13.90 12.22 -9.07
N GLY A 364 -14.56 11.16 -8.61
CA GLY A 364 -13.92 9.87 -8.30
C GLY A 364 -13.26 9.22 -9.53
N ALA A 365 -13.89 9.31 -10.70
CA ALA A 365 -13.26 8.81 -11.93
C ALA A 365 -12.02 9.65 -12.32
N VAL A 366 -12.06 10.97 -12.12
CA VAL A 366 -10.89 11.85 -12.30
C VAL A 366 -9.79 11.52 -11.27
N ALA A 367 -10.18 11.23 -10.03
CA ALA A 367 -9.26 10.78 -8.98
C ALA A 367 -8.55 9.49 -9.34
N ALA A 368 -9.26 8.54 -9.95
CA ALA A 368 -8.66 7.31 -10.43
C ALA A 368 -7.59 7.58 -11.49
N MET A 369 -7.78 8.56 -12.36
CA MET A 369 -6.79 8.97 -13.36
C MET A 369 -5.57 9.65 -12.72
N SER A 370 -5.73 10.40 -11.64
CA SER A 370 -4.60 11.03 -10.94
C SER A 370 -3.65 10.01 -10.29
N SER A 371 -4.13 8.80 -10.00
CA SER A 371 -3.36 7.73 -9.35
C SER A 371 -2.12 7.25 -10.14
N ILE A 372 -2.04 7.58 -11.45
CA ILE A 372 -0.86 7.30 -12.29
C ILE A 372 0.36 8.14 -11.89
N THR A 373 0.17 9.23 -11.16
CA THR A 373 1.22 10.21 -10.83
C THR A 373 2.35 9.56 -10.03
N PHE A 374 2.02 8.80 -8.99
CA PHE A 374 3.03 8.22 -8.09
C PHE A 374 3.96 7.20 -8.78
N PRO A 375 3.48 6.17 -9.48
CA PRO A 375 4.36 5.25 -10.18
C PRO A 375 5.15 5.93 -11.31
N ALA A 376 4.59 6.96 -11.96
CA ALA A 376 5.30 7.75 -12.96
C ALA A 376 6.46 8.58 -12.35
N ILE A 377 6.23 9.21 -11.20
CA ILE A 377 7.28 9.93 -10.45
C ILE A 377 8.38 8.97 -10.01
N SER A 378 8.03 7.83 -9.42
CA SER A 378 8.99 6.82 -8.99
C SER A 378 9.83 6.30 -10.16
N ALA A 379 9.24 6.16 -11.35
CA ALA A 379 9.95 5.75 -12.56
C ALA A 379 10.95 6.82 -13.05
N ILE A 380 10.57 8.10 -13.05
CA ILE A 380 11.48 9.17 -13.49
C ILE A 380 12.65 9.36 -12.52
N VAL A 381 12.38 9.27 -11.22
CA VAL A 381 13.42 9.36 -10.18
C VAL A 381 14.39 8.18 -10.30
N SER A 382 13.87 6.97 -10.47
CA SER A 382 14.67 5.77 -10.67
C SER A 382 15.57 5.84 -11.93
N ARG A 383 15.14 6.52 -12.99
CA ARG A 383 15.93 6.71 -14.21
C ARG A 383 17.09 7.71 -14.03
N ASN A 384 16.90 8.70 -13.16
CA ASN A 384 17.90 9.73 -12.89
C ASN A 384 18.88 9.32 -11.78
N ALA A 385 18.64 8.21 -11.10
CA ALA A 385 19.49 7.71 -10.03
C ALA A 385 20.47 6.66 -10.54
N ASP A 386 21.68 6.68 -9.99
CA ASP A 386 22.67 5.63 -10.23
C ASP A 386 22.16 4.26 -9.72
N PRO A 387 22.63 3.14 -10.28
CA PRO A 387 22.21 1.81 -9.84
C PRO A 387 22.45 1.51 -8.36
N ASP A 388 23.46 2.16 -7.76
CA ASP A 388 23.84 2.05 -6.33
C ASP A 388 23.05 2.99 -5.40
N GLN A 389 22.11 3.78 -5.92
CA GLN A 389 21.35 4.79 -5.18
C GLN A 389 19.82 4.63 -5.30
N GLN A 390 19.36 3.53 -5.88
CA GLN A 390 17.93 3.30 -6.12
C GLN A 390 17.13 3.32 -4.81
N GLY A 391 17.66 2.71 -3.74
CA GLY A 391 17.02 2.70 -2.43
C GLY A 391 16.94 4.08 -1.79
N VAL A 392 18.01 4.87 -1.87
CA VAL A 392 18.03 6.24 -1.32
C VAL A 392 16.96 7.11 -1.97
N VAL A 393 16.90 7.14 -3.31
CA VAL A 393 15.97 8.01 -4.04
C VAL A 393 14.52 7.59 -3.82
N GLN A 394 14.22 6.29 -3.84
CA GLN A 394 12.88 5.78 -3.53
C GLN A 394 12.53 6.03 -2.04
N GLY A 395 13.53 5.95 -1.17
CA GLY A 395 13.41 6.32 0.25
C GLY A 395 13.02 7.77 0.45
N MET A 396 13.63 8.71 -0.26
CA MET A 396 13.28 10.13 -0.19
C MET A 396 11.82 10.36 -0.58
N ILE A 397 11.36 9.80 -1.70
CA ILE A 397 9.97 9.94 -2.16
C ILE A 397 8.99 9.31 -1.16
N THR A 398 9.28 8.10 -0.69
CA THR A 398 8.43 7.39 0.28
C THR A 398 8.38 8.11 1.62
N GLY A 399 9.51 8.65 2.08
CA GLY A 399 9.60 9.44 3.31
C GLY A 399 8.76 10.72 3.22
N ILE A 400 8.83 11.46 2.12
CA ILE A 400 8.02 12.67 1.90
C ILE A 400 6.53 12.32 1.94
N ARG A 401 6.13 11.23 1.30
CA ARG A 401 4.73 10.76 1.37
C ARG A 401 4.32 10.39 2.79
N GLY A 402 5.20 9.73 3.55
CA GLY A 402 4.99 9.43 4.96
C GLY A 402 4.75 10.71 5.78
N LEU A 403 5.58 11.72 5.57
CA LEU A 403 5.43 13.04 6.21
C LEU A 403 4.09 13.69 5.85
N CYS A 404 3.71 13.67 4.58
CA CYS A 404 2.42 14.21 4.12
C CYS A 404 1.23 13.47 4.74
N ASN A 405 1.30 12.15 4.90
CA ASN A 405 0.28 11.34 5.56
C ASN A 405 0.10 11.71 7.05
N GLY A 406 1.17 12.16 7.70
CA GLY A 406 1.10 12.67 9.08
C GLY A 406 0.60 14.11 9.15
N LEU A 407 1.09 15.00 8.28
CA LEU A 407 0.76 16.44 8.29
C LEU A 407 -0.58 16.77 7.63
N GLY A 408 -0.99 16.03 6.60
CA GLY A 408 -2.21 16.31 5.84
C GLY A 408 -3.46 16.38 6.70
N PRO A 409 -3.78 15.36 7.52
CA PRO A 409 -4.92 15.40 8.44
C PRO A 409 -4.88 16.57 9.41
N ALA A 410 -3.69 16.90 9.93
CA ALA A 410 -3.51 18.03 10.84
C ALA A 410 -3.77 19.39 10.15
N LEU A 411 -3.32 19.54 8.91
CA LEU A 411 -3.56 20.73 8.10
C LEU A 411 -5.06 20.92 7.83
N TYR A 412 -5.75 19.85 7.42
CA TYR A 412 -7.20 19.91 7.17
C TYR A 412 -7.99 20.15 8.46
N GLY A 413 -7.61 19.51 9.56
CA GLY A 413 -8.21 19.78 10.87
C GLY A 413 -8.05 21.25 11.29
N PHE A 414 -6.89 21.84 11.05
CA PHE A 414 -6.65 23.27 11.30
C PHE A 414 -7.50 24.16 10.39
N VAL A 415 -7.60 23.85 9.10
CA VAL A 415 -8.46 24.58 8.15
C VAL A 415 -9.92 24.49 8.59
N PHE A 416 -10.42 23.32 8.96
CA PHE A 416 -11.80 23.17 9.45
C PHE A 416 -12.05 23.96 10.73
N TYR A 417 -11.09 24.00 11.63
CA TYR A 417 -11.18 24.82 12.83
C TYR A 417 -11.26 26.32 12.50
N LEU A 418 -10.43 26.82 11.59
CA LEU A 418 -10.44 28.24 11.17
C LEU A 418 -11.76 28.65 10.52
N PHE A 419 -12.39 27.75 9.76
CA PHE A 419 -13.64 28.03 9.04
C PHE A 419 -14.89 27.56 9.79
N HIS A 420 -14.75 27.14 11.07
CA HIS A 420 -15.83 26.65 11.92
C HIS A 420 -16.66 25.54 11.24
N VAL A 421 -16.01 24.64 10.52
CA VAL A 421 -16.65 23.47 9.91
C VAL A 421 -16.74 22.37 10.94
N GLU A 422 -17.93 22.19 11.55
CA GLU A 422 -18.20 21.10 12.45
C GLU A 422 -18.59 19.85 11.68
N LEU A 423 -17.66 18.92 11.53
CA LEU A 423 -17.90 17.55 11.11
C LEU A 423 -18.02 16.70 12.37
N SER A 424 -19.21 16.68 12.97
CA SER A 424 -19.46 15.83 14.15
C SER A 424 -19.65 14.37 13.71
N GLU A 425 -19.01 13.46 14.42
CA GLU A 425 -19.30 12.03 14.29
C GLU A 425 -20.72 11.75 14.74
N MET A 426 -21.50 11.07 13.90
CA MET A 426 -22.78 10.53 14.36
C MET A 426 -22.52 9.39 15.34
N ASP A 427 -22.98 9.54 16.59
CA ASP A 427 -23.00 8.45 17.55
C ASP A 427 -23.72 7.22 16.95
N PRO A 428 -23.16 6.02 17.06
CA PRO A 428 -23.80 4.80 16.54
C PRO A 428 -25.18 4.52 17.16
N ALA A 429 -25.49 5.12 18.31
CA ALA A 429 -26.80 5.03 18.97
C ALA A 429 -27.92 5.79 18.22
N GLU A 430 -27.60 6.85 17.48
CA GLU A 430 -28.60 7.65 16.77
C GLU A 430 -29.02 7.02 15.42
N SER A 431 -28.23 6.09 14.90
CA SER A 431 -28.56 5.35 13.67
C SER A 431 -29.66 4.30 13.87
N THR A 432 -29.93 3.91 15.10
CA THR A 432 -30.98 2.90 15.43
C THR A 432 -32.35 3.52 15.64
N GLU A 433 -32.41 4.80 15.97
CA GLU A 433 -33.71 5.49 16.21
C GLU A 433 -34.31 6.14 14.93
N LYS A 434 -33.50 6.44 13.92
CA LYS A 434 -33.96 7.04 12.66
C LYS A 434 -34.47 6.04 11.60
N GLY A 435 -34.60 4.77 11.94
CA GLY A 435 -35.32 3.75 11.13
C GLY A 435 -36.86 3.93 11.07
N ALA A 436 -37.42 4.91 11.74
CA ALA A 436 -38.84 5.27 11.66
C ALA A 436 -39.01 6.51 10.79
N LYS A 437 -39.48 6.27 9.55
CA LYS A 437 -40.01 7.20 8.51
C LYS A 437 -39.42 8.62 8.45
N PRO A 438 -38.79 9.02 7.36
CA PRO A 438 -38.39 10.40 7.16
C PRO A 438 -39.64 11.23 6.91
N ASN A 439 -39.97 12.12 7.83
CA ASN A 439 -40.73 13.30 7.50
C ASN A 439 -39.86 14.14 6.51
N MET A 440 -40.39 14.37 5.33
CA MET A 440 -39.83 15.32 4.35
C MET A 440 -39.85 16.73 4.97
N ALA A 441 -38.79 17.07 5.68
CA ALA A 441 -38.40 18.45 5.88
C ALA A 441 -37.26 18.74 4.92
N ASN A 442 -37.46 19.70 4.02
CA ASN A 442 -36.46 20.21 3.10
C ASN A 442 -35.12 20.43 3.83
N PRO A 443 -33.98 19.98 3.29
CA PRO A 443 -32.70 20.45 3.77
C PRO A 443 -32.69 21.95 3.58
N THR A 444 -32.67 22.68 4.66
CA THR A 444 -32.67 24.14 4.66
C THR A 444 -31.48 24.64 3.86
N ASP A 445 -31.73 25.62 3.01
CA ASP A 445 -30.76 26.33 2.16
C ASP A 445 -29.48 26.82 2.89
N GLU A 446 -29.48 26.86 4.21
CA GLU A 446 -28.32 27.27 5.01
C GLU A 446 -27.08 26.37 4.86
N ASN A 447 -27.24 25.04 4.76
CA ASN A 447 -26.10 24.14 4.59
C ASN A 447 -25.52 24.19 3.17
N LEU A 448 -26.35 24.43 2.17
CA LEU A 448 -25.90 24.65 0.80
C LEU A 448 -25.14 25.98 0.67
N HIS A 449 -25.56 27.01 1.39
CA HIS A 449 -24.88 28.30 1.44
C HIS A 449 -23.55 28.26 2.22
N ALA A 450 -23.41 27.40 3.24
CA ALA A 450 -22.16 27.23 3.95
C ALA A 450 -21.08 26.59 3.06
N CYS A 451 -21.43 25.57 2.29
CA CYS A 451 -20.51 24.89 1.37
C CYS A 451 -20.12 25.79 0.18
N SER A 452 -21.07 26.56 -0.38
CA SER A 452 -20.82 27.56 -1.42
C SER A 452 -19.96 28.70 -0.91
N ARG A 453 -20.13 29.15 0.33
CA ARG A 453 -19.29 30.18 0.96
C ARG A 453 -17.88 29.68 1.23
N LEU A 454 -17.68 28.44 1.61
CA LEU A 454 -16.34 27.85 1.78
C LEU A 454 -15.54 27.85 0.47
N GLY A 455 -16.13 27.38 -0.62
CA GLY A 455 -15.48 27.41 -1.94
C GLY A 455 -15.15 28.84 -2.38
N THR A 456 -16.08 29.77 -2.18
CA THR A 456 -15.92 31.19 -2.61
C THR A 456 -14.96 31.96 -1.70
N THR A 457 -14.90 31.65 -0.39
CA THR A 457 -14.04 32.34 0.56
C THR A 457 -12.58 31.88 0.44
N VAL A 458 -12.34 30.59 0.22
CA VAL A 458 -10.98 30.06 -0.01
C VAL A 458 -10.38 30.63 -1.29
N ILE A 459 -11.20 30.84 -2.35
CA ILE A 459 -10.71 31.43 -3.61
C ILE A 459 -10.51 32.95 -3.52
N LYS A 460 -11.23 33.64 -2.64
CA LYS A 460 -11.01 35.10 -2.44
C LYS A 460 -9.77 35.44 -1.64
N HIS A 461 -9.19 34.49 -0.91
CA HIS A 461 -8.01 34.68 -0.07
C HIS A 461 -6.78 33.88 -0.55
N LEU A 462 -6.86 33.12 -1.65
CA LEU A 462 -5.77 32.59 -2.48
C LEU A 462 -5.55 33.49 -3.69
#